data_80581ae919904712b405b989b6438fd6
#
_entry.id   80581ae919904712b405b989b6438fd6
#
_cell.length_a   1.000
_cell.length_b   1.000
_cell.length_c   1.000
_cell.angle_alpha   90.00
_cell.angle_beta   90.00
_cell.angle_gamma   90.00
#
_symmetry.space_group_name_H-M   'P 1'
#
loop_
_entity.id
_entity.type
_entity.pdbx_description
1 polymer ?
#
loop_
_entity_poly.entity_id
_entity_poly.type
_entity_poly.pdbx_seq_one_letter_code
_entity_poly.pdbx_strand_id
1 'polypeptide(L)'
;MIPLWMLGAAAAAAGGAWYVRQRGANSQREDMAENQSVVCDPTLSTALGWPYWFGKGSPATVWESGANGVDCSGFAQMALVQLNRLSSSAADRGARTLADDSDPIELGQQQIGDLAYYPGHVMVVAGTPGPDGHSPVIGASGGTSSTMGNDENARVKLFSSGKYRSDFVTYMRLRA
;
A
#
# COMPACT_ATOMS: atom_id res chain seq x y z
N MET A 1 -58.27 7.72 31.08
CA MET A 1 -57.89 8.69 30.02
C MET A 1 -56.40 8.97 30.12
N ILE A 2 -55.60 8.45 29.22
CA ILE A 2 -54.16 8.66 29.15
C ILE A 2 -53.92 9.73 28.09
N PRO A 3 -53.19 10.79 28.35
CA PRO A 3 -53.03 11.87 27.39
C PRO A 3 -52.12 11.47 26.21
N LEU A 4 -52.52 11.86 25.01
CA LEU A 4 -52.03 11.48 23.68
C LEU A 4 -50.64 12.05 23.29
N TRP A 5 -49.91 12.70 24.17
CA TRP A 5 -48.63 13.35 23.86
C TRP A 5 -47.36 12.57 24.28
N MET A 6 -47.50 11.33 24.78
CA MET A 6 -46.34 10.50 25.18
C MET A 6 -45.85 9.49 24.11
N LEU A 7 -46.33 9.56 22.88
CA LEU A 7 -45.97 8.60 21.81
C LEU A 7 -44.99 9.16 20.73
N GLY A 8 -44.32 10.28 21.00
CA GLY A 8 -43.54 10.98 19.95
C GLY A 8 -42.03 10.95 20.06
N ALA A 9 -41.40 10.30 21.02
CA ALA A 9 -39.93 10.49 21.28
C ALA A 9 -39.03 9.28 21.03
N ALA A 10 -39.53 8.13 20.57
CA ALA A 10 -38.72 6.90 20.45
C ALA A 10 -38.22 6.57 19.02
N ALA A 11 -38.62 7.30 17.99
CA ALA A 11 -38.33 6.96 16.60
C ALA A 11 -37.04 7.64 16.02
N ALA A 12 -36.50 8.67 16.67
CA ALA A 12 -35.38 9.43 16.11
C ALA A 12 -33.98 8.85 16.42
N ALA A 13 -33.83 8.03 17.46
CA ALA A 13 -32.52 7.49 17.85
C ALA A 13 -32.11 6.22 17.05
N ALA A 14 -33.04 5.48 16.50
CA ALA A 14 -32.76 4.25 15.74
C ALA A 14 -32.28 4.54 14.29
N GLY A 15 -32.72 5.65 13.69
CA GLY A 15 -32.36 6.02 12.32
C GLY A 15 -30.93 6.47 12.15
N GLY A 16 -30.39 7.19 13.14
CA GLY A 16 -29.00 7.71 13.09
C GLY A 16 -27.94 6.63 13.18
N ALA A 17 -28.12 5.65 14.07
CA ALA A 17 -27.18 4.54 14.24
C ALA A 17 -27.19 3.59 13.02
N TRP A 18 -28.34 3.42 12.37
CA TRP A 18 -28.48 2.58 11.18
C TRP A 18 -27.84 3.24 9.96
N TYR A 19 -27.97 4.55 9.80
CA TYR A 19 -27.37 5.31 8.69
C TYR A 19 -25.84 5.40 8.78
N VAL A 20 -25.28 5.56 9.99
CA VAL A 20 -23.82 5.53 10.21
C VAL A 20 -23.25 4.14 9.94
N ARG A 21 -23.98 3.08 10.31
CA ARG A 21 -23.55 1.69 10.08
C ARG A 21 -23.60 1.30 8.59
N GLN A 22 -24.55 1.83 7.82
CA GLN A 22 -24.59 1.63 6.37
C GLN A 22 -23.47 2.39 5.64
N ARG A 23 -23.12 3.61 6.07
CA ARG A 23 -21.99 4.35 5.47
C ARG A 23 -20.67 3.65 5.71
N GLY A 24 -20.43 3.14 6.90
CA GLY A 24 -19.20 2.37 7.19
C GLY A 24 -19.11 1.06 6.39
N ALA A 25 -20.22 0.35 6.23
CA ALA A 25 -20.26 -0.89 5.45
C ALA A 25 -20.15 -0.65 3.94
N ASN A 26 -20.67 0.46 3.41
CA ASN A 26 -20.52 0.84 2.01
C ASN A 26 -19.10 1.30 1.71
N SER A 27 -18.48 2.12 2.57
CA SER A 27 -17.08 2.55 2.40
C SER A 27 -16.14 1.34 2.35
N GLN A 28 -16.27 0.37 3.25
CA GLN A 28 -15.46 -0.84 3.20
C GLN A 28 -15.74 -1.74 1.98
N ARG A 29 -16.95 -1.72 1.44
CA ARG A 29 -17.31 -2.45 0.21
C ARG A 29 -16.77 -1.75 -1.03
N GLU A 30 -16.77 -0.43 -1.05
CA GLU A 30 -16.18 0.37 -2.13
C GLU A 30 -14.66 0.19 -2.17
N ASP A 31 -13.98 0.21 -1.02
CA ASP A 31 -12.54 -0.06 -0.90
C ASP A 31 -12.18 -1.48 -1.35
N MET A 32 -13.02 -2.48 -1.06
CA MET A 32 -12.80 -3.87 -1.51
C MET A 32 -13.15 -4.08 -2.99
N ALA A 33 -14.14 -3.37 -3.52
CA ALA A 33 -14.50 -3.44 -4.94
C ALA A 33 -13.45 -2.76 -5.82
N GLU A 34 -12.87 -1.65 -5.38
CA GLU A 34 -11.77 -0.96 -6.05
C GLU A 34 -10.51 -1.85 -6.08
N ASN A 35 -10.20 -2.59 -5.00
CA ASN A 35 -9.09 -3.53 -4.95
C ASN A 35 -9.27 -4.77 -5.85
N GLN A 36 -10.48 -5.17 -6.17
CA GLN A 36 -10.74 -6.34 -7.05
C GLN A 36 -10.51 -6.06 -8.53
N SER A 37 -10.47 -4.80 -8.95
CA SER A 37 -10.25 -4.41 -10.34
C SER A 37 -8.78 -4.09 -10.68
N VAL A 38 -7.92 -3.96 -9.67
CA VAL A 38 -6.50 -3.62 -9.85
C VAL A 38 -5.72 -4.88 -10.20
N VAL A 39 -5.20 -4.92 -11.42
CA VAL A 39 -4.30 -6.00 -11.87
C VAL A 39 -2.95 -5.80 -11.21
N CYS A 40 -2.58 -6.74 -10.35
CA CYS A 40 -1.29 -6.79 -9.67
C CYS A 40 -0.46 -7.97 -10.20
N ASP A 41 0.85 -7.80 -10.26
CA ASP A 41 1.76 -8.91 -10.56
C ASP A 41 1.49 -10.09 -9.59
N PRO A 42 1.30 -11.31 -10.09
CA PRO A 42 0.95 -12.46 -9.26
C PRO A 42 1.96 -12.75 -8.14
N THR A 43 3.24 -12.56 -8.41
CA THR A 43 4.32 -12.79 -7.43
C THR A 43 4.22 -11.77 -6.31
N LEU A 44 4.12 -10.48 -6.64
CA LEU A 44 4.03 -9.42 -5.65
C LEU A 44 2.75 -9.53 -4.80
N SER A 45 1.65 -9.99 -5.40
CA SER A 45 0.37 -10.14 -4.71
C SER A 45 0.42 -11.14 -3.54
N THR A 46 1.34 -12.09 -3.54
CA THR A 46 1.52 -13.06 -2.45
C THR A 46 1.95 -12.41 -1.13
N ALA A 47 2.49 -11.20 -1.18
CA ALA A 47 2.92 -10.44 0.00
C ALA A 47 1.82 -9.60 0.65
N LEU A 48 0.62 -9.54 0.06
CA LEU A 48 -0.47 -8.73 0.62
C LEU A 48 -0.79 -9.15 2.05
N GLY A 49 -0.86 -8.17 2.94
CA GLY A 49 -1.14 -8.38 4.35
C GLY A 49 0.09 -8.67 5.22
N TRP A 50 1.30 -8.80 4.67
CA TRP A 50 2.50 -8.91 5.51
C TRP A 50 2.60 -7.71 6.46
N PRO A 51 2.91 -7.93 7.76
CA PRO A 51 2.93 -6.85 8.72
C PRO A 51 4.06 -5.85 8.43
N TYR A 52 3.79 -4.57 8.72
CA TYR A 52 4.83 -3.56 8.71
C TYR A 52 5.72 -3.71 9.94
N TRP A 53 7.04 -3.77 9.73
CA TRP A 53 8.02 -3.78 10.81
C TRP A 53 9.21 -2.91 10.42
N PHE A 54 9.38 -1.79 11.11
CA PHE A 54 10.43 -0.83 10.81
C PHE A 54 11.83 -1.47 10.87
N GLY A 55 12.65 -1.21 9.86
CA GLY A 55 14.02 -1.73 9.75
C GLY A 55 14.12 -3.21 9.38
N LYS A 56 13.03 -3.86 8.95
CA LYS A 56 13.06 -5.24 8.46
C LYS A 56 12.91 -5.36 6.95
N GLY A 57 13.54 -6.40 6.42
CA GLY A 57 13.66 -6.68 5.00
C GLY A 57 14.93 -6.11 4.41
N SER A 58 15.53 -6.84 3.48
CA SER A 58 16.73 -6.44 2.75
C SER A 58 16.82 -7.27 1.46
N PRO A 59 17.73 -6.97 0.53
CA PRO A 59 17.91 -7.79 -0.68
C PRO A 59 18.24 -9.25 -0.36
N ALA A 60 18.96 -9.51 0.73
CA ALA A 60 19.34 -10.87 1.15
C ALA A 60 18.21 -11.62 1.88
N THR A 61 17.08 -10.96 2.20
CA THR A 61 15.95 -11.59 2.90
C THR A 61 15.20 -12.49 1.94
N VAL A 62 15.00 -13.75 2.32
CA VAL A 62 14.17 -14.69 1.55
C VAL A 62 12.73 -14.19 1.51
N TRP A 63 12.08 -14.27 0.33
CA TRP A 63 10.75 -13.69 0.09
C TRP A 63 9.71 -14.11 1.13
N GLU A 64 9.61 -15.40 1.40
CA GLU A 64 8.62 -15.94 2.34
C GLU A 64 8.83 -15.45 3.77
N SER A 65 10.05 -15.04 4.12
CA SER A 65 10.37 -14.48 5.43
C SER A 65 9.78 -13.09 5.64
N GLY A 66 9.36 -12.39 4.59
CA GLY A 66 8.66 -11.10 4.66
C GLY A 66 7.33 -11.18 5.43
N ALA A 67 6.72 -12.35 5.51
CA ALA A 67 5.55 -12.60 6.37
C ALA A 67 5.82 -12.34 7.86
N ASN A 68 7.08 -12.29 8.30
CA ASN A 68 7.48 -11.92 9.65
C ASN A 68 7.67 -10.39 9.85
N GLY A 69 7.38 -9.62 8.82
CA GLY A 69 7.40 -8.16 8.83
C GLY A 69 8.45 -7.55 7.91
N VAL A 70 8.09 -6.45 7.27
CA VAL A 70 8.93 -5.66 6.37
C VAL A 70 8.62 -4.17 6.54
N ASP A 71 9.59 -3.29 6.30
CA ASP A 71 9.31 -1.87 6.08
C ASP A 71 9.20 -1.55 4.57
N CYS A 72 8.98 -0.27 4.24
CA CYS A 72 8.75 0.12 2.84
C CYS A 72 9.96 -0.15 1.94
N SER A 73 11.18 0.18 2.39
CA SER A 73 12.41 -0.04 1.63
C SER A 73 12.82 -1.51 1.62
N GLY A 74 12.64 -2.20 2.73
CA GLY A 74 12.89 -3.65 2.83
C GLY A 74 12.00 -4.44 1.88
N PHE A 75 10.69 -4.16 1.88
CA PHE A 75 9.76 -4.75 0.91
C PHE A 75 10.18 -4.45 -0.54
N ALA A 76 10.50 -3.19 -0.85
CA ALA A 76 10.87 -2.80 -2.21
C ALA A 76 12.09 -3.57 -2.70
N GLN A 77 13.13 -3.71 -1.88
CA GLN A 77 14.33 -4.46 -2.23
C GLN A 77 14.06 -5.96 -2.42
N MET A 78 13.29 -6.59 -1.53
CA MET A 78 12.88 -7.98 -1.67
C MET A 78 12.08 -8.20 -2.96
N ALA A 79 11.14 -7.30 -3.28
CA ALA A 79 10.35 -7.34 -4.51
C ALA A 79 11.22 -7.21 -5.76
N LEU A 80 12.20 -6.31 -5.75
CA LEU A 80 13.16 -6.14 -6.85
C LEU A 80 14.02 -7.40 -7.05
N VAL A 81 14.44 -8.05 -5.98
CA VAL A 81 15.17 -9.34 -6.07
C VAL A 81 14.26 -10.41 -6.67
N GLN A 82 13.03 -10.53 -6.21
CA GLN A 82 12.06 -11.51 -6.70
C GLN A 82 11.72 -11.31 -8.19
N LEU A 83 11.73 -10.07 -8.65
CA LEU A 83 11.55 -9.71 -10.06
C LEU A 83 12.85 -9.75 -10.89
N ASN A 84 13.96 -10.22 -10.34
CA ASN A 84 15.29 -10.25 -10.96
C ASN A 84 15.81 -8.88 -11.43
N ARG A 85 15.45 -7.81 -10.71
CA ARG A 85 15.89 -6.43 -10.96
C ARG A 85 16.95 -5.93 -9.98
N LEU A 86 17.22 -6.69 -8.93
CA LEU A 86 18.25 -6.43 -7.94
C LEU A 86 18.91 -7.75 -7.55
N SER A 87 20.22 -7.73 -7.31
CA SER A 87 20.92 -8.89 -6.75
C SER A 87 20.57 -9.08 -5.28
N SER A 88 20.40 -10.32 -4.83
CA SER A 88 20.26 -10.64 -3.41
C SER A 88 21.55 -10.31 -2.59
N SER A 89 22.68 -10.15 -3.25
CA SER A 89 23.94 -9.69 -2.63
C SER A 89 24.11 -8.17 -2.62
N ALA A 90 23.14 -7.43 -3.13
CA ALA A 90 23.20 -5.97 -3.11
C ALA A 90 23.21 -5.43 -1.67
N ALA A 91 23.84 -4.27 -1.47
CA ALA A 91 23.79 -3.58 -0.19
C ALA A 91 22.35 -3.16 0.17
N ASP A 92 22.03 -3.21 1.46
CA ASP A 92 20.75 -2.74 1.97
C ASP A 92 20.62 -1.22 1.83
N ARG A 93 19.44 -0.75 1.40
CA ARG A 93 19.16 0.64 1.05
C ARG A 93 17.87 1.12 1.69
N GLY A 94 17.89 2.29 2.31
CA GLY A 94 16.68 2.99 2.69
C GLY A 94 15.96 3.60 1.48
N ALA A 95 14.72 4.06 1.69
CA ALA A 95 13.87 4.62 0.63
C ALA A 95 14.55 5.77 -0.15
N ARG A 96 15.30 6.66 0.54
CA ARG A 96 16.03 7.75 -0.10
C ARG A 96 17.17 7.23 -0.97
N THR A 97 17.97 6.29 -0.48
CA THR A 97 19.10 5.72 -1.24
C THR A 97 18.59 4.98 -2.49
N LEU A 98 17.45 4.26 -2.39
CA LEU A 98 16.82 3.66 -3.56
C LEU A 98 16.43 4.72 -4.60
N ALA A 99 15.91 5.87 -4.16
CA ALA A 99 15.61 6.97 -5.06
C ALA A 99 16.86 7.60 -5.67
N ASP A 100 17.89 7.85 -4.87
CA ASP A 100 19.17 8.43 -5.31
C ASP A 100 19.90 7.49 -6.33
N ASP A 101 19.71 6.17 -6.21
CA ASP A 101 20.23 5.14 -7.12
C ASP A 101 19.33 4.87 -8.34
N SER A 102 18.29 5.64 -8.55
CA SER A 102 17.29 5.44 -9.60
C SER A 102 17.19 6.66 -10.53
N ASP A 103 16.76 6.42 -11.74
CA ASP A 103 16.46 7.47 -12.72
C ASP A 103 14.93 7.72 -12.79
N PRO A 104 14.48 8.99 -12.89
CA PRO A 104 13.07 9.32 -13.03
C PRO A 104 12.52 8.78 -14.35
N ILE A 105 11.25 8.37 -14.34
CA ILE A 105 10.53 7.83 -15.49
C ILE A 105 9.37 8.77 -15.84
N GLU A 106 9.15 8.99 -17.12
CA GLU A 106 7.98 9.73 -17.60
C GLU A 106 6.68 8.99 -17.26
N LEU A 107 5.64 9.76 -16.97
CA LEU A 107 4.31 9.22 -16.67
C LEU A 107 3.80 8.37 -17.84
N GLY A 108 3.30 7.20 -17.54
CA GLY A 108 2.83 6.23 -18.53
C GLY A 108 3.93 5.26 -19.04
N GLN A 109 5.19 5.44 -18.64
CA GLN A 109 6.32 4.58 -19.04
C GLN A 109 6.75 3.58 -17.96
N GLN A 110 5.97 3.49 -16.87
CA GLN A 110 6.27 2.60 -15.76
C GLN A 110 6.11 1.14 -16.17
N GLN A 111 6.98 0.33 -15.59
CA GLN A 111 6.97 -1.13 -15.71
C GLN A 111 6.89 -1.76 -14.33
N ILE A 112 6.37 -2.98 -14.24
CA ILE A 112 6.37 -3.76 -12.99
C ILE A 112 7.82 -3.82 -12.44
N GLY A 113 7.98 -3.49 -11.16
CA GLY A 113 9.27 -3.40 -10.50
C GLY A 113 9.94 -2.01 -10.57
N ASP A 114 9.35 -1.03 -11.23
CA ASP A 114 9.75 0.37 -11.03
C ASP A 114 9.30 0.85 -9.64
N LEU A 115 9.84 1.95 -9.16
CA LEU A 115 9.56 2.50 -7.84
C LEU A 115 8.64 3.72 -7.95
N ALA A 116 7.68 3.85 -7.06
CA ALA A 116 6.97 5.09 -6.80
C ALA A 116 7.58 5.72 -5.54
N TYR A 117 8.14 6.92 -5.66
CA TYR A 117 8.86 7.59 -4.58
C TYR A 117 8.03 8.71 -3.95
N TYR A 118 8.11 8.75 -2.63
CA TYR A 118 7.53 9.76 -1.75
C TYR A 118 8.60 10.19 -0.73
N PRO A 119 8.53 11.39 -0.13
CA PRO A 119 9.47 11.78 0.91
C PRO A 119 9.49 10.75 2.06
N GLY A 120 10.64 10.07 2.21
CA GLY A 120 10.83 9.04 3.24
C GLY A 120 10.08 7.73 3.03
N HIS A 121 9.52 7.49 1.84
CA HIS A 121 8.74 6.29 1.56
C HIS A 121 8.89 5.85 0.09
N VAL A 122 8.77 4.54 -0.14
CA VAL A 122 8.85 3.94 -1.47
C VAL A 122 7.85 2.80 -1.60
N MET A 123 7.26 2.69 -2.80
CA MET A 123 6.37 1.58 -3.21
C MET A 123 6.90 1.00 -4.52
N VAL A 124 6.50 -0.23 -4.84
CA VAL A 124 6.86 -0.91 -6.09
C VAL A 124 5.68 -0.87 -7.06
N VAL A 125 5.93 -0.53 -8.31
CA VAL A 125 4.94 -0.62 -9.38
C VAL A 125 4.54 -2.09 -9.56
N ALA A 126 3.26 -2.36 -9.45
CA ALA A 126 2.70 -3.71 -9.41
C ALA A 126 1.90 -4.09 -10.67
N GLY A 127 1.66 -3.14 -11.55
CA GLY A 127 0.89 -3.36 -12.78
C GLY A 127 1.12 -2.28 -13.83
N THR A 128 0.45 -2.39 -14.96
CA THR A 128 0.54 -1.44 -16.08
C THR A 128 -0.12 -0.11 -15.75
N PRO A 129 0.33 1.00 -16.38
CA PRO A 129 -0.32 2.29 -16.21
C PRO A 129 -1.79 2.28 -16.62
N GLY A 130 -2.62 2.93 -15.81
CA GLY A 130 -4.02 3.18 -16.13
C GLY A 130 -4.22 4.32 -17.12
N PRO A 131 -5.48 4.68 -17.42
CA PRO A 131 -5.80 5.76 -18.36
C PRO A 131 -5.27 7.14 -17.96
N ASP A 132 -5.05 7.37 -16.67
CA ASP A 132 -4.47 8.59 -16.11
C ASP A 132 -2.94 8.59 -16.14
N GLY A 133 -2.32 7.54 -16.68
CA GLY A 133 -0.88 7.34 -16.74
C GLY A 133 -0.25 6.84 -15.45
N HIS A 134 -1.01 6.69 -14.36
CA HIS A 134 -0.48 6.15 -13.10
C HIS A 134 -0.62 4.64 -13.04
N SER A 135 0.38 4.00 -12.46
CA SER A 135 0.38 2.54 -12.24
C SER A 135 -0.11 2.18 -10.84
N PRO A 136 -0.73 1.02 -10.66
CA PRO A 136 -0.94 0.45 -9.33
C PRO A 136 0.40 0.18 -8.65
N VAL A 137 0.43 0.37 -7.33
CA VAL A 137 1.63 0.20 -6.51
C VAL A 137 1.37 -0.67 -5.30
N ILE A 138 2.38 -1.46 -4.91
CA ILE A 138 2.34 -2.34 -3.74
C ILE A 138 3.52 -2.04 -2.82
N GLY A 139 3.31 -2.12 -1.51
CA GLY A 139 4.38 -1.95 -0.53
C GLY A 139 3.89 -1.90 0.90
N ALA A 140 4.83 -1.94 1.83
CA ALA A 140 4.55 -1.84 3.26
C ALA A 140 4.23 -0.38 3.61
N SER A 141 3.01 -0.11 4.05
CA SER A 141 2.46 1.24 4.26
C SER A 141 1.67 1.34 5.56
N GLY A 142 1.56 2.56 6.11
CA GLY A 142 0.81 2.86 7.33
C GLY A 142 1.63 2.78 8.61
N GLY A 143 2.89 2.34 8.55
CA GLY A 143 3.79 2.27 9.69
C GLY A 143 4.62 3.53 9.89
N THR A 144 5.24 3.61 11.06
CA THR A 144 6.23 4.62 11.49
C THR A 144 7.50 3.93 12.00
N SER A 145 8.51 4.71 12.40
CA SER A 145 9.73 4.18 13.00
C SER A 145 9.52 3.41 14.31
N SER A 146 8.34 3.49 14.92
CA SER A 146 7.97 2.75 16.13
C SER A 146 7.08 1.52 15.87
N THR A 147 6.68 1.28 14.61
CA THR A 147 5.81 0.15 14.26
C THR A 147 6.63 -1.13 14.15
N MET A 148 6.28 -2.14 14.96
CA MET A 148 6.98 -3.42 15.10
C MET A 148 6.03 -4.62 14.88
N GLY A 149 5.23 -4.59 13.82
CA GLY A 149 4.30 -5.66 13.46
C GLY A 149 3.01 -5.71 14.27
N ASN A 150 2.78 -4.75 15.16
CA ASN A 150 1.67 -4.69 16.10
C ASN A 150 0.53 -3.75 15.70
N ASP A 151 0.60 -3.16 14.51
CA ASP A 151 -0.44 -2.28 13.96
C ASP A 151 -1.15 -2.98 12.80
N GLU A 152 -2.43 -3.29 12.98
CA GLU A 152 -3.25 -3.96 11.96
C GLU A 152 -3.41 -3.13 10.69
N ASN A 153 -3.28 -1.81 10.77
CA ASN A 153 -3.35 -0.92 9.62
C ASN A 153 -2.02 -0.74 8.90
N ALA A 154 -0.90 -1.15 9.53
CA ALA A 154 0.43 -1.05 8.95
C ALA A 154 0.85 -2.42 8.37
N ARG A 155 0.74 -2.55 7.05
CA ARG A 155 1.00 -3.80 6.32
C ARG A 155 1.35 -3.55 4.86
N VAL A 156 1.72 -4.61 4.15
CA VAL A 156 1.82 -4.59 2.70
C VAL A 156 0.41 -4.45 2.11
N LYS A 157 0.23 -3.40 1.30
CA LYS A 157 -1.03 -3.01 0.67
C LYS A 157 -0.83 -2.76 -0.82
N LEU A 158 -1.90 -3.00 -1.59
CA LEU A 158 -2.01 -2.63 -2.98
C LEU A 158 -2.88 -1.36 -3.09
N PHE A 159 -2.42 -0.38 -3.85
CA PHE A 159 -3.16 0.81 -4.20
C PHE A 159 -3.33 0.88 -5.72
N SER A 160 -4.48 1.34 -6.18
CA SER A 160 -4.82 1.45 -7.61
C SER A 160 -3.92 2.44 -8.37
N SER A 161 -3.29 3.37 -7.65
CA SER A 161 -2.43 4.39 -8.25
C SER A 161 -1.27 4.75 -7.33
N GLY A 162 -0.08 4.97 -7.88
CA GLY A 162 1.05 5.55 -7.15
C GLY A 162 0.75 6.94 -6.59
N LYS A 163 -0.29 7.60 -7.06
CA LYS A 163 -0.75 8.90 -6.58
C LYS A 163 -1.72 8.80 -5.39
N TYR A 164 -1.80 7.65 -4.71
CA TYR A 164 -2.65 7.45 -3.53
C TYR A 164 -2.33 8.38 -2.36
N ARG A 165 -1.10 8.96 -2.34
CA ARG A 165 -0.67 9.98 -1.39
C ARG A 165 -0.46 11.31 -2.12
N SER A 166 -0.84 12.41 -1.47
CA SER A 166 -0.69 13.77 -2.02
C SER A 166 0.76 14.23 -2.17
N ASP A 167 1.70 13.59 -1.46
CA ASP A 167 3.14 13.88 -1.51
C ASP A 167 3.91 12.97 -2.50
N PHE A 168 3.21 12.32 -3.44
CA PHE A 168 3.85 11.60 -4.53
C PHE A 168 4.79 12.52 -5.32
N VAL A 169 6.02 12.07 -5.52
CA VAL A 169 7.04 12.84 -6.25
C VAL A 169 7.14 12.38 -7.70
N THR A 170 7.50 11.10 -7.92
CA THR A 170 7.72 10.56 -9.26
C THR A 170 7.80 9.03 -9.24
N TYR A 171 7.71 8.45 -10.44
CA TYR A 171 8.17 7.08 -10.68
C TYR A 171 9.64 7.06 -11.04
N MET A 172 10.34 6.00 -10.68
CA MET A 172 11.78 5.87 -10.84
C MET A 172 12.14 4.43 -11.21
N ARG A 173 13.20 4.28 -11.99
CA ARG A 173 13.77 2.97 -12.34
C ARG A 173 15.16 2.83 -11.72
N LEU A 174 15.38 1.77 -10.94
CA LEU A 174 16.68 1.48 -10.36
C LEU A 174 17.71 1.27 -11.48
N ARG A 175 18.84 1.96 -11.36
CA ARG A 175 19.97 1.75 -12.26
C ARG A 175 20.56 0.34 -12.04
N ALA A 176 20.89 -0.31 -13.16
CA ALA A 176 21.50 -1.65 -13.15
C ALA A 176 22.93 -1.64 -12.60
#